data_a6717da9cfbe76a5fa7d442c1580d0fe
#
_entry.id   a6717da9cfbe76a5fa7d442c1580d0fe
#
_cell.length_a   1.000
_cell.length_b   1.000
_cell.length_c   1.000
_cell.angle_alpha   90.00
_cell.angle_beta   90.00
_cell.angle_gamma   90.00
#
_symmetry.space_group_name_H-M   'P 1'
#
loop_
_entity.id
_entity.type
_entity.pdbx_description
1 polymer ?
#
loop_
_entity_poly.entity_id
_entity_poly.type
_entity_poly.pdbx_seq_one_letter_code
_entity_poly.pdbx_strand_id
1 'polypeptide(L)'
;MHPFGADPEETAMTLMPPRSWLFVPADSEKKIAKALDSEADAIIFDLEDSVTAERKDAARAILKALPPRDGGPRWWVRINPVGSEHLKADLKMLASADMFGIVLPKAEGVGDVTHIAHRTGNVPIHAIVTETAASLFCLSSYRDAKAPLVAMSWGAEDLSAALGASSKYDANGELSFTYQWARSMTLAGAVAAGVQPVDGVFADYKDEVGLEAEARAAARDGFTGKLAIHPAQIAIINAAFTPSAAEIAHAEAIIAAFGADPSAGVLSINGRMVDRPHLLQAQGVLARARE
;
A
#
# COMPACT_ATOMS: atom_id res chain seq x y z
N MET A 1 30.56 -2.14 -7.98
CA MET A 1 29.98 -0.80 -7.88
C MET A 1 28.49 -1.01 -7.92
N HIS A 2 27.77 -0.79 -6.83
CA HIS A 2 26.30 -0.88 -6.78
C HIS A 2 25.73 0.35 -7.49
N PRO A 3 24.65 0.24 -8.29
CA PRO A 3 24.06 1.36 -9.03
C PRO A 3 23.27 2.35 -8.16
N PHE A 4 23.27 2.20 -6.84
CA PHE A 4 22.53 3.04 -5.89
C PHE A 4 23.48 4.05 -5.23
N GLY A 5 23.81 5.13 -5.96
CA GLY A 5 24.67 6.22 -5.47
C GLY A 5 23.91 7.39 -4.83
N ALA A 6 22.66 7.23 -4.41
CA ALA A 6 21.94 8.21 -3.62
C ALA A 6 21.76 7.68 -2.20
N ASP A 7 21.88 8.57 -1.21
CA ASP A 7 21.69 8.24 0.20
C ASP A 7 20.27 7.68 0.40
N PRO A 8 20.09 6.45 0.96
CA PRO A 8 18.77 5.84 1.14
C PRO A 8 17.80 6.72 1.93
N GLU A 9 18.31 7.54 2.86
CA GLU A 9 17.50 8.48 3.65
C GLU A 9 17.01 9.67 2.81
N GLU A 10 17.82 10.16 1.86
CA GLU A 10 17.47 11.28 0.99
C GLU A 10 16.49 10.86 -0.12
N THR A 11 16.58 9.62 -0.61
CA THR A 11 15.68 9.10 -1.65
C THR A 11 14.31 8.69 -1.11
N ALA A 12 14.22 8.21 0.13
CA ALA A 12 12.95 7.83 0.75
C ALA A 12 12.08 9.04 1.15
N MET A 13 12.69 10.19 1.45
CA MET A 13 12.00 11.39 1.92
C MET A 13 11.40 12.26 0.81
N THR A 14 11.74 12.05 -0.46
CA THR A 14 11.35 12.94 -1.57
C THR A 14 10.27 12.39 -2.49
N LEU A 15 9.90 11.13 -2.39
CA LEU A 15 8.92 10.52 -3.29
C LEU A 15 7.55 10.39 -2.62
N MET A 16 6.56 11.09 -3.18
CA MET A 16 5.15 10.96 -2.75
C MET A 16 4.72 9.49 -2.70
N PRO A 17 4.03 9.06 -1.61
CA PRO A 17 3.55 7.68 -1.51
C PRO A 17 2.54 7.36 -2.63
N PRO A 18 2.56 6.14 -3.20
CA PRO A 18 1.63 5.73 -4.24
C PRO A 18 0.17 5.75 -3.75
N ARG A 19 -0.73 6.34 -4.54
CA ARG A 19 -2.19 6.29 -4.31
C ARG A 19 -2.77 4.95 -4.75
N SER A 20 -2.34 4.48 -5.92
CA SER A 20 -2.79 3.23 -6.52
C SER A 20 -1.66 2.22 -6.64
N TRP A 21 -1.97 0.96 -6.28
CA TRP A 21 -1.07 -0.18 -6.28
C TRP A 21 -1.69 -1.30 -7.12
N LEU A 22 -1.31 -1.40 -8.39
CA LEU A 22 -1.94 -2.31 -9.35
C LEU A 22 -1.27 -3.68 -9.36
N PHE A 23 -2.00 -4.72 -8.95
CA PHE A 23 -1.56 -6.11 -9.12
C PHE A 23 -1.63 -6.55 -10.58
N VAL A 24 -0.58 -7.26 -11.01
CA VAL A 24 -0.48 -7.85 -12.34
C VAL A 24 0.18 -9.23 -12.26
N PRO A 25 -0.43 -10.31 -12.77
CA PRO A 25 0.22 -11.62 -12.86
C PRO A 25 1.53 -11.52 -13.65
N ALA A 26 2.64 -11.95 -13.06
CA ALA A 26 3.97 -11.83 -13.67
C ALA A 26 4.22 -12.83 -14.80
N ASP A 27 3.32 -13.78 -15.02
CA ASP A 27 3.42 -14.80 -16.08
C ASP A 27 2.77 -14.38 -17.42
N SER A 28 2.30 -13.11 -17.54
CA SER A 28 1.58 -12.62 -18.70
C SER A 28 2.15 -11.30 -19.22
N GLU A 29 3.04 -11.36 -20.23
CA GLU A 29 3.60 -10.19 -20.88
C GLU A 29 2.53 -9.20 -21.39
N LYS A 30 1.41 -9.72 -21.90
CA LYS A 30 0.27 -8.89 -22.34
C LYS A 30 -0.35 -8.08 -21.20
N LYS A 31 -0.53 -8.69 -20.02
CA LYS A 31 -1.08 -7.98 -18.84
C LYS A 31 -0.07 -7.00 -18.27
N ILE A 32 1.21 -7.36 -18.28
CA ILE A 32 2.31 -6.47 -17.88
C ILE A 32 2.34 -5.23 -18.77
N ALA A 33 2.36 -5.39 -20.10
CA ALA A 33 2.33 -4.26 -21.03
C ALA A 33 1.14 -3.32 -20.77
N LYS A 34 -0.08 -3.90 -20.58
CA LYS A 34 -1.27 -3.10 -20.26
C LYS A 34 -1.17 -2.36 -18.92
N ALA A 35 -0.51 -2.95 -17.92
CA ALA A 35 -0.31 -2.30 -16.62
C ALA A 35 0.71 -1.17 -16.72
N LEU A 36 1.77 -1.35 -17.50
CA LEU A 36 2.80 -0.32 -17.75
C LEU A 36 2.23 0.92 -18.48
N ASP A 37 1.21 0.73 -19.31
CA ASP A 37 0.50 1.81 -20.01
C ASP A 37 -0.56 2.50 -19.11
N SER A 38 -0.76 2.04 -17.87
CA SER A 38 -1.74 2.63 -16.95
C SER A 38 -1.16 3.81 -16.17
N GLU A 39 -2.05 4.65 -15.61
CA GLU A 39 -1.68 5.76 -14.72
C GLU A 39 -1.50 5.31 -13.26
N ALA A 40 -1.19 4.03 -13.01
CA ALA A 40 -0.92 3.53 -11.66
C ALA A 40 0.36 4.19 -11.09
N ASP A 41 0.33 4.58 -9.83
CA ASP A 41 1.52 5.10 -9.15
C ASP A 41 2.52 3.97 -8.83
N ALA A 42 2.02 2.75 -8.58
CA ALA A 42 2.82 1.54 -8.38
C ALA A 42 2.20 0.33 -9.09
N ILE A 43 3.06 -0.53 -9.67
CA ILE A 43 2.67 -1.83 -10.23
C ILE A 43 3.28 -2.91 -9.36
N ILE A 44 2.47 -3.89 -8.97
CA ILE A 44 2.89 -5.07 -8.22
C ILE A 44 2.89 -6.27 -9.16
N PHE A 45 4.05 -6.68 -9.62
CA PHE A 45 4.22 -7.92 -10.37
C PHE A 45 4.06 -9.10 -9.41
N ASP A 46 3.04 -9.90 -9.62
CA ASP A 46 2.70 -10.97 -8.71
C ASP A 46 3.36 -12.29 -9.09
N LEU A 47 4.15 -12.85 -8.19
CA LEU A 47 4.73 -14.20 -8.28
C LEU A 47 4.03 -15.20 -7.35
N GLU A 48 3.02 -14.76 -6.59
CA GLU A 48 2.35 -15.59 -5.58
C GLU A 48 1.08 -16.22 -6.14
N ASP A 49 -0.10 -15.86 -5.63
CA ASP A 49 -1.36 -16.57 -5.86
C ASP A 49 -1.90 -16.47 -7.29
N SER A 50 -1.59 -15.39 -8.02
CA SER A 50 -2.02 -15.24 -9.41
C SER A 50 -1.20 -16.06 -10.43
N VAL A 51 -0.14 -16.73 -9.97
CA VAL A 51 0.76 -17.53 -10.82
C VAL A 51 0.84 -18.96 -10.28
N THR A 52 0.43 -19.94 -11.10
CA THR A 52 0.52 -21.36 -10.71
C THR A 52 1.96 -21.82 -10.50
N ALA A 53 2.16 -22.89 -9.73
CA ALA A 53 3.50 -23.40 -9.39
C ALA A 53 4.35 -23.66 -10.65
N GLU A 54 3.75 -24.24 -11.69
CA GLU A 54 4.41 -24.59 -12.97
C GLU A 54 4.84 -23.35 -13.77
N ARG A 55 4.19 -22.19 -13.53
CA ARG A 55 4.44 -20.94 -14.26
C ARG A 55 5.42 -20.01 -13.54
N LYS A 56 5.74 -20.25 -12.26
CA LYS A 56 6.56 -19.34 -11.47
C LYS A 56 7.95 -19.10 -12.06
N ASP A 57 8.61 -20.12 -12.62
CA ASP A 57 9.91 -19.93 -13.26
C ASP A 57 9.82 -19.08 -14.54
N ALA A 58 8.78 -19.29 -15.36
CA ALA A 58 8.53 -18.45 -16.52
C ALA A 58 8.24 -16.99 -16.12
N ALA A 59 7.44 -16.78 -15.08
CA ALA A 59 7.15 -15.45 -14.54
C ALA A 59 8.43 -14.72 -14.08
N ARG A 60 9.32 -15.41 -13.34
CA ARG A 60 10.64 -14.86 -12.94
C ARG A 60 11.50 -14.49 -14.15
N ALA A 61 11.49 -15.32 -15.21
CA ALA A 61 12.23 -15.05 -16.42
C ALA A 61 11.71 -13.80 -17.14
N ILE A 62 10.39 -13.62 -17.22
CA ILE A 62 9.77 -12.42 -17.80
C ILE A 62 10.21 -11.18 -17.03
N LEU A 63 10.12 -11.18 -15.68
CA LEU A 63 10.50 -10.02 -14.86
C LEU A 63 11.99 -9.64 -15.03
N LYS A 64 12.87 -10.63 -15.16
CA LYS A 64 14.30 -10.39 -15.42
C LYS A 64 14.58 -9.80 -16.80
N ALA A 65 13.71 -10.06 -17.77
CA ALA A 65 13.84 -9.57 -19.13
C ALA A 65 13.21 -8.19 -19.36
N LEU A 66 12.52 -7.63 -18.34
CA LEU A 66 11.98 -6.28 -18.46
C LEU A 66 13.12 -5.28 -18.64
N PRO A 67 12.97 -4.30 -19.56
CA PRO A 67 13.98 -3.26 -19.74
C PRO A 67 14.11 -2.41 -18.49
N PRO A 68 15.26 -1.76 -18.27
CA PRO A 68 15.42 -0.79 -17.19
C PRO A 68 14.34 0.28 -17.28
N ARG A 69 13.84 0.71 -16.13
CA ARG A 69 12.78 1.69 -16.03
C ARG A 69 13.31 3.11 -16.29
N ASP A 70 12.61 3.86 -17.14
CA ASP A 70 12.86 5.28 -17.36
C ASP A 70 11.58 6.07 -16.98
N GLY A 71 11.45 6.37 -15.67
CA GLY A 71 10.26 7.04 -15.13
C GLY A 71 9.04 6.11 -14.96
N GLY A 72 7.83 6.69 -14.95
CA GLY A 72 6.57 5.97 -14.81
C GLY A 72 6.31 5.36 -13.43
N PRO A 73 5.41 4.35 -13.33
CA PRO A 73 5.04 3.73 -12.05
C PRO A 73 6.22 3.04 -11.38
N ARG A 74 6.21 2.98 -10.04
CA ARG A 74 7.20 2.20 -9.29
C ARG A 74 6.90 0.71 -9.43
N TRP A 75 7.93 -0.07 -9.75
CA TRP A 75 7.81 -1.52 -9.93
C TRP A 75 8.09 -2.26 -8.64
N TRP A 76 7.08 -2.96 -8.16
CA TRP A 76 7.14 -3.83 -7.00
C TRP A 76 6.96 -5.27 -7.43
N VAL A 77 7.44 -6.20 -6.63
CA VAL A 77 7.17 -7.62 -6.86
C VAL A 77 6.59 -8.24 -5.61
N ARG A 78 5.40 -8.87 -5.73
CA ARG A 78 4.88 -9.71 -4.68
C ARG A 78 5.57 -11.07 -4.76
N ILE A 79 6.43 -11.34 -3.78
CA ILE A 79 7.16 -12.60 -3.64
C ILE A 79 6.27 -13.67 -3.02
N ASN A 80 6.71 -14.92 -3.05
CA ASN A 80 6.04 -15.98 -2.28
C ASN A 80 6.32 -15.80 -0.78
N PRO A 81 5.38 -16.23 0.12
CA PRO A 81 5.48 -15.97 1.56
C PRO A 81 6.71 -16.62 2.20
N VAL A 82 7.06 -16.14 3.38
CA VAL A 82 8.10 -16.76 4.23
C VAL A 82 7.72 -18.21 4.49
N GLY A 83 8.69 -19.12 4.33
CA GLY A 83 8.46 -20.57 4.44
C GLY A 83 8.06 -21.26 3.13
N SER A 84 7.72 -20.52 2.07
CA SER A 84 7.46 -21.11 0.76
C SER A 84 8.75 -21.65 0.11
N GLU A 85 8.64 -22.81 -0.55
CA GLU A 85 9.74 -23.38 -1.35
C GLU A 85 10.17 -22.46 -2.51
N HIS A 86 9.26 -21.58 -2.99
CA HIS A 86 9.48 -20.66 -4.10
C HIS A 86 10.24 -19.39 -3.69
N LEU A 87 10.24 -19.02 -2.39
CA LEU A 87 10.83 -17.78 -1.89
C LEU A 87 12.30 -17.60 -2.30
N LYS A 88 13.12 -18.66 -2.17
CA LYS A 88 14.55 -18.59 -2.50
C LYS A 88 14.80 -18.22 -3.96
N ALA A 89 13.98 -18.73 -4.87
CA ALA A 89 14.06 -18.41 -6.30
C ALA A 89 13.62 -16.97 -6.59
N ASP A 90 12.60 -16.46 -5.89
CA ASP A 90 12.15 -15.07 -6.00
C ASP A 90 13.25 -14.09 -5.57
N LEU A 91 13.86 -14.33 -4.41
CA LEU A 91 14.95 -13.48 -3.92
C LEU A 91 16.18 -13.50 -4.85
N LYS A 92 16.47 -14.65 -5.47
CA LYS A 92 17.53 -14.74 -6.49
C LYS A 92 17.16 -13.92 -7.74
N MET A 93 15.92 -13.92 -8.15
CA MET A 93 15.43 -13.11 -9.28
C MET A 93 15.60 -11.63 -8.98
N LEU A 94 15.19 -11.16 -7.79
CA LEU A 94 15.30 -9.77 -7.36
C LEU A 94 16.73 -9.21 -7.43
N ALA A 95 17.73 -10.02 -7.14
CA ALA A 95 19.12 -9.58 -7.20
C ALA A 95 19.59 -9.18 -8.63
N SER A 96 18.78 -9.46 -9.66
CA SER A 96 19.10 -9.19 -11.07
C SER A 96 18.00 -8.48 -11.84
N ALA A 97 16.90 -8.09 -11.18
CA ALA A 97 15.79 -7.37 -11.78
C ALA A 97 15.74 -5.93 -11.24
N ASP A 98 15.34 -4.99 -12.09
CA ASP A 98 15.19 -3.57 -11.70
C ASP A 98 13.84 -3.36 -11.01
N MET A 99 13.75 -3.72 -9.73
CA MET A 99 12.55 -3.55 -8.91
C MET A 99 12.78 -2.49 -7.83
N PHE A 100 11.78 -1.60 -7.66
CA PHE A 100 11.82 -0.59 -6.61
C PHE A 100 11.68 -1.22 -5.22
N GLY A 101 10.83 -2.22 -5.07
CA GLY A 101 10.53 -2.82 -3.77
C GLY A 101 9.87 -4.19 -3.83
N ILE A 102 9.59 -4.72 -2.66
CA ILE A 102 9.01 -6.04 -2.42
C ILE A 102 7.64 -5.86 -1.76
N VAL A 103 6.64 -6.60 -2.25
CA VAL A 103 5.39 -6.84 -1.50
C VAL A 103 5.51 -8.21 -0.83
N LEU A 104 5.48 -8.23 0.50
CA LEU A 104 5.56 -9.44 1.32
C LEU A 104 4.15 -9.88 1.71
N PRO A 105 3.63 -10.98 1.13
CA PRO A 105 2.33 -11.52 1.50
C PRO A 105 2.39 -12.31 2.81
N LYS A 106 1.23 -12.50 3.43
CA LYS A 106 1.03 -13.38 4.59
C LYS A 106 2.03 -13.13 5.72
N ALA A 107 2.39 -11.85 5.93
CA ALA A 107 3.37 -11.46 6.94
C ALA A 107 2.78 -11.57 8.35
N GLU A 108 3.43 -12.33 9.22
CA GLU A 108 2.99 -12.61 10.59
C GLU A 108 3.80 -11.82 11.65
N GLY A 109 4.26 -10.63 11.29
CA GLY A 109 4.92 -9.70 12.20
C GLY A 109 6.27 -9.20 11.70
N VAL A 110 6.92 -8.39 12.54
CA VAL A 110 8.22 -7.77 12.21
C VAL A 110 9.33 -8.77 11.91
N GLY A 111 9.22 -10.01 12.44
CA GLY A 111 10.18 -11.08 12.19
C GLY A 111 10.29 -11.42 10.70
N ASP A 112 9.17 -11.51 9.99
CA ASP A 112 9.14 -11.82 8.56
C ASP A 112 9.73 -10.69 7.73
N VAL A 113 9.39 -9.44 8.07
CA VAL A 113 9.98 -8.25 7.42
C VAL A 113 11.50 -8.23 7.60
N THR A 114 11.97 -8.48 8.83
CA THR A 114 13.40 -8.54 9.15
C THR A 114 14.09 -9.68 8.39
N HIS A 115 13.43 -10.84 8.28
CA HIS A 115 13.95 -11.99 7.55
C HIS A 115 14.19 -11.69 6.06
N ILE A 116 13.25 -10.97 5.43
CA ILE A 116 13.40 -10.54 4.03
C ILE A 116 14.48 -9.46 3.90
N ALA A 117 14.46 -8.43 4.76
CA ALA A 117 15.43 -7.35 4.74
C ALA A 117 16.89 -7.83 4.85
N HIS A 118 17.17 -8.79 5.71
CA HIS A 118 18.50 -9.39 5.84
C HIS A 118 18.99 -10.08 4.55
N ARG A 119 18.09 -10.51 3.67
CA ARG A 119 18.42 -11.21 2.42
C ARG A 119 18.46 -10.29 1.19
N THR A 120 17.82 -9.14 1.28
CA THR A 120 17.66 -8.22 0.14
C THR A 120 18.36 -6.88 0.37
N GLY A 121 18.97 -6.68 1.54
CA GLY A 121 19.50 -5.38 1.94
C GLY A 121 18.38 -4.38 2.25
N ASN A 122 18.57 -3.12 1.92
CA ASN A 122 17.59 -2.06 2.21
C ASN A 122 16.51 -1.88 1.12
N VAL A 123 16.13 -2.95 0.41
CA VAL A 123 15.03 -2.89 -0.56
C VAL A 123 13.73 -2.57 0.17
N PRO A 124 12.96 -1.54 -0.24
CA PRO A 124 11.70 -1.19 0.40
C PRO A 124 10.72 -2.36 0.46
N ILE A 125 10.04 -2.53 1.59
CA ILE A 125 9.07 -3.61 1.81
C ILE A 125 7.68 -3.02 2.08
N HIS A 126 6.68 -3.48 1.33
CA HIS A 126 5.27 -3.33 1.62
C HIS A 126 4.76 -4.67 2.15
N ALA A 127 4.29 -4.74 3.38
CA ALA A 127 3.79 -5.98 3.98
C ALA A 127 2.26 -6.06 3.93
N ILE A 128 1.71 -7.22 3.52
CA ILE A 128 0.28 -7.51 3.68
C ILE A 128 0.12 -8.23 5.02
N VAL A 129 -0.49 -7.54 6.01
CA VAL A 129 -0.29 -7.86 7.43
C VAL A 129 -1.49 -8.53 8.12
N THR A 130 -2.58 -8.82 7.40
CA THR A 130 -3.79 -9.44 7.96
C THR A 130 -4.38 -10.49 7.02
N GLU A 131 -3.55 -11.39 6.53
CA GLU A 131 -3.95 -12.48 5.64
C GLU A 131 -4.06 -13.82 6.36
N THR A 132 -3.51 -13.94 7.57
CA THR A 132 -3.59 -15.15 8.40
C THR A 132 -4.21 -14.84 9.77
N ALA A 133 -4.75 -15.84 10.43
CA ALA A 133 -5.29 -15.66 11.78
C ALA A 133 -4.21 -15.22 12.79
N ALA A 134 -2.97 -15.74 12.66
CA ALA A 134 -1.85 -15.40 13.52
C ALA A 134 -1.41 -13.94 13.35
N SER A 135 -1.44 -13.42 12.12
CA SER A 135 -1.01 -12.05 11.81
C SER A 135 -1.82 -10.99 12.56
N LEU A 136 -3.10 -11.23 12.84
CA LEU A 136 -3.96 -10.30 13.60
C LEU A 136 -3.42 -10.00 15.00
N PHE A 137 -2.72 -10.93 15.61
CA PHE A 137 -2.13 -10.78 16.95
C PHE A 137 -0.72 -10.16 16.94
N CYS A 138 -0.13 -9.99 15.75
CA CYS A 138 1.25 -9.53 15.58
C CYS A 138 1.37 -8.08 15.09
N LEU A 139 0.26 -7.40 14.81
CA LEU A 139 0.25 -6.05 14.21
C LEU A 139 1.07 -5.02 14.99
N SER A 140 1.07 -5.09 16.33
CA SER A 140 1.85 -4.17 17.17
C SER A 140 3.36 -4.31 17.01
N SER A 141 3.85 -5.45 16.55
CA SER A 141 5.28 -5.73 16.37
C SER A 141 5.92 -4.88 15.28
N TYR A 142 5.15 -4.46 14.27
CA TYR A 142 5.66 -3.66 13.17
C TYR A 142 6.16 -2.28 13.59
N ARG A 143 5.69 -1.75 14.74
CA ARG A 143 6.18 -0.51 15.33
C ARG A 143 7.69 -0.53 15.62
N ASP A 144 8.24 -1.71 15.86
CA ASP A 144 9.64 -1.90 16.18
C ASP A 144 10.47 -2.31 14.93
N ALA A 145 9.90 -2.21 13.74
CA ALA A 145 10.57 -2.54 12.49
C ALA A 145 11.78 -1.62 12.27
N LYS A 146 12.98 -2.19 12.30
CA LYS A 146 14.24 -1.53 11.92
C LYS A 146 14.59 -1.77 10.45
N ALA A 147 13.76 -2.49 9.75
CA ALA A 147 13.91 -2.85 8.35
C ALA A 147 13.23 -1.77 7.47
N PRO A 148 13.48 -1.76 6.17
CA PRO A 148 12.89 -0.80 5.23
C PRO A 148 11.40 -1.08 4.96
N LEU A 149 10.59 -1.25 6.01
CA LEU A 149 9.15 -1.31 5.90
C LEU A 149 8.63 0.08 5.55
N VAL A 150 7.90 0.21 4.44
CA VAL A 150 7.42 1.50 3.93
C VAL A 150 5.90 1.57 3.78
N ALA A 151 5.23 0.42 3.72
CA ALA A 151 3.77 0.36 3.61
C ALA A 151 3.22 -0.91 4.25
N MET A 152 1.98 -0.83 4.71
CA MET A 152 1.20 -1.98 5.19
C MET A 152 -0.18 -1.96 4.55
N SER A 153 -0.66 -3.12 4.13
CA SER A 153 -2.02 -3.34 3.62
C SER A 153 -2.66 -4.57 4.24
N TRP A 154 -3.94 -4.77 3.97
CA TRP A 154 -4.70 -5.90 4.46
C TRP A 154 -5.28 -6.75 3.32
N GLY A 155 -5.49 -8.04 3.57
CA GLY A 155 -6.01 -8.98 2.59
C GLY A 155 -7.25 -9.71 3.10
N ALA A 156 -8.44 -9.31 2.64
CA ALA A 156 -9.71 -9.88 3.08
C ALA A 156 -9.93 -11.31 2.57
N GLU A 157 -9.44 -11.63 1.37
CA GLU A 157 -9.67 -12.92 0.72
C GLU A 157 -8.94 -14.03 1.49
N ASP A 158 -7.64 -13.89 1.67
CA ASP A 158 -6.81 -14.85 2.40
C ASP A 158 -7.24 -14.97 3.87
N LEU A 159 -7.54 -13.83 4.53
CA LEU A 159 -8.04 -13.85 5.90
C LEU A 159 -9.35 -14.62 6.01
N SER A 160 -10.27 -14.46 5.05
CA SER A 160 -11.54 -15.19 5.01
C SER A 160 -11.29 -16.70 4.93
N ALA A 161 -10.41 -17.13 4.05
CA ALA A 161 -10.02 -18.52 3.92
C ALA A 161 -9.34 -19.05 5.19
N ALA A 162 -8.40 -18.28 5.77
CA ALA A 162 -7.68 -18.66 6.98
C ALA A 162 -8.57 -18.80 8.22
N LEU A 163 -9.66 -18.02 8.29
CA LEU A 163 -10.66 -18.10 9.37
C LEU A 163 -11.74 -19.18 9.12
N GLY A 164 -11.77 -19.79 7.93
CA GLY A 164 -12.79 -20.76 7.53
C GLY A 164 -14.17 -20.13 7.33
N ALA A 165 -14.23 -18.84 6.99
CA ALA A 165 -15.47 -18.12 6.80
C ALA A 165 -16.11 -18.49 5.44
N SER A 166 -17.44 -18.59 5.38
CA SER A 166 -18.18 -18.79 4.14
C SER A 166 -18.36 -17.51 3.33
N SER A 167 -18.24 -16.35 3.96
CA SER A 167 -18.31 -15.02 3.34
C SER A 167 -17.61 -13.99 4.23
N LYS A 168 -17.01 -13.00 3.61
CA LYS A 168 -16.50 -11.80 4.30
C LYS A 168 -17.57 -10.71 4.43
N TYR A 169 -18.71 -10.86 3.77
CA TYR A 169 -19.83 -9.92 3.80
C TYR A 169 -20.95 -10.41 4.70
N ASP A 170 -21.65 -9.47 5.30
CA ASP A 170 -22.90 -9.72 6.03
C ASP A 170 -24.12 -9.85 5.10
N ALA A 171 -25.30 -9.98 5.69
CA ALA A 171 -26.55 -10.14 4.93
C ALA A 171 -26.94 -8.89 4.09
N ASN A 172 -26.35 -7.73 4.36
CA ASN A 172 -26.58 -6.49 3.63
C ASN A 172 -25.55 -6.27 2.50
N GLY A 173 -24.57 -7.17 2.36
CA GLY A 173 -23.48 -7.03 1.39
C GLY A 173 -22.33 -6.14 1.88
N GLU A 174 -22.35 -5.72 3.14
CA GLU A 174 -21.28 -4.94 3.76
C GLU A 174 -20.20 -5.87 4.36
N LEU A 175 -18.95 -5.41 4.43
CA LEU A 175 -17.92 -6.15 5.16
C LEU A 175 -18.39 -6.45 6.57
N SER A 176 -18.35 -7.72 6.99
CA SER A 176 -18.72 -8.08 8.36
C SER A 176 -17.70 -7.48 9.36
N PHE A 177 -18.12 -7.34 10.62
CA PHE A 177 -17.32 -6.72 11.68
C PHE A 177 -15.91 -7.29 11.78
N THR A 178 -15.73 -8.59 11.58
CA THR A 178 -14.42 -9.26 11.62
C THR A 178 -13.44 -8.62 10.64
N TYR A 179 -13.86 -8.35 9.41
CA TYR A 179 -13.00 -7.76 8.37
C TYR A 179 -12.90 -6.24 8.51
N GLN A 180 -13.96 -5.56 8.95
CA GLN A 180 -13.90 -4.15 9.32
C GLN A 180 -12.88 -3.92 10.43
N TRP A 181 -12.84 -4.80 11.43
CA TRP A 181 -11.87 -4.74 12.52
C TRP A 181 -10.44 -4.97 12.01
N ALA A 182 -10.20 -6.01 11.20
CA ALA A 182 -8.89 -6.29 10.62
C ALA A 182 -8.38 -5.10 9.78
N ARG A 183 -9.24 -4.50 8.95
CA ARG A 183 -8.97 -3.29 8.17
C ARG A 183 -8.58 -2.11 9.07
N SER A 184 -9.35 -1.85 10.10
CA SER A 184 -9.11 -0.77 11.06
C SER A 184 -7.81 -0.96 11.84
N MET A 185 -7.52 -2.21 12.25
CA MET A 185 -6.28 -2.55 12.94
C MET A 185 -5.05 -2.42 12.04
N THR A 186 -5.18 -2.73 10.75
CA THR A 186 -4.10 -2.48 9.76
C THR A 186 -3.79 -1.00 9.63
N LEU A 187 -4.82 -0.15 9.51
CA LEU A 187 -4.65 1.31 9.48
C LEU A 187 -3.91 1.81 10.73
N ALA A 188 -4.40 1.43 11.93
CA ALA A 188 -3.78 1.83 13.18
C ALA A 188 -2.33 1.31 13.32
N GLY A 189 -2.09 0.06 12.89
CA GLY A 189 -0.77 -0.56 12.90
C GLY A 189 0.23 0.14 11.98
N ALA A 190 -0.19 0.48 10.76
CA ALA A 190 0.65 1.20 9.80
C ALA A 190 1.02 2.60 10.30
N VAL A 191 0.05 3.34 10.83
CA VAL A 191 0.31 4.67 11.43
C VAL A 191 1.23 4.56 12.64
N ALA A 192 1.03 3.56 13.52
CA ALA A 192 1.90 3.34 14.67
C ALA A 192 3.33 2.93 14.29
N ALA A 193 3.50 2.26 13.15
CA ALA A 193 4.81 1.92 12.56
C ALA A 193 5.45 3.08 11.77
N GLY A 194 4.72 4.18 11.56
CA GLY A 194 5.21 5.34 10.78
C GLY A 194 5.31 5.05 9.27
N VAL A 195 4.50 4.11 8.75
CA VAL A 195 4.51 3.70 7.34
C VAL A 195 3.17 3.96 6.65
N GLN A 196 3.16 3.90 5.32
CA GLN A 196 1.96 4.15 4.53
C GLN A 196 0.87 3.11 4.81
N PRO A 197 -0.35 3.51 5.24
CA PRO A 197 -1.51 2.62 5.25
C PRO A 197 -2.13 2.54 3.85
N VAL A 198 -2.20 1.33 3.29
CA VAL A 198 -2.78 1.04 1.98
C VAL A 198 -4.02 0.16 2.18
N ASP A 199 -5.16 0.61 1.65
CA ASP A 199 -6.41 -0.17 1.73
C ASP A 199 -6.39 -1.40 0.82
N GLY A 200 -7.23 -2.39 1.11
CA GLY A 200 -7.32 -3.65 0.39
C GLY A 200 -7.88 -3.53 -1.03
N VAL A 201 -8.04 -4.66 -1.71
CA VAL A 201 -8.62 -4.73 -3.06
C VAL A 201 -10.14 -4.57 -3.03
N PHE A 202 -10.70 -4.03 -4.11
CA PHE A 202 -12.13 -4.05 -4.43
C PHE A 202 -12.37 -5.07 -5.55
N ALA A 203 -13.05 -6.16 -5.24
CA ALA A 203 -13.09 -7.34 -6.11
C ALA A 203 -13.93 -7.13 -7.38
N ASP A 204 -15.06 -6.41 -7.30
CA ASP A 204 -15.88 -6.14 -8.48
C ASP A 204 -15.34 -4.93 -9.26
N TYR A 205 -14.40 -5.20 -10.17
CA TYR A 205 -13.77 -4.15 -10.98
C TYR A 205 -14.74 -3.48 -11.98
N LYS A 206 -15.98 -3.94 -12.11
CA LYS A 206 -17.01 -3.34 -12.97
C LYS A 206 -17.92 -2.38 -12.21
N ASP A 207 -17.97 -2.49 -10.89
CA ASP A 207 -18.72 -1.58 -10.03
C ASP A 207 -17.88 -0.34 -9.70
N GLU A 208 -17.87 0.62 -10.61
CA GLU A 208 -17.14 1.88 -10.46
C GLU A 208 -17.69 2.73 -9.32
N VAL A 209 -19.01 2.71 -9.11
CA VAL A 209 -19.69 3.50 -8.06
C VAL A 209 -19.34 2.94 -6.67
N GLY A 210 -19.39 1.63 -6.48
CA GLY A 210 -18.98 0.99 -5.25
C GLY A 210 -17.51 1.20 -4.94
N LEU A 211 -16.64 1.07 -5.96
CA LEU A 211 -15.21 1.37 -5.81
C LEU A 211 -14.95 2.81 -5.37
N GLU A 212 -15.62 3.80 -6.01
CA GLU A 212 -15.45 5.21 -5.64
C GLU A 212 -15.89 5.45 -4.19
N ALA A 213 -17.05 4.92 -3.80
CA ALA A 213 -17.58 5.06 -2.46
C ALA A 213 -16.63 4.47 -1.40
N GLU A 214 -16.11 3.25 -1.63
CA GLU A 214 -15.17 2.59 -0.74
C GLU A 214 -13.82 3.32 -0.67
N ALA A 215 -13.26 3.72 -1.81
CA ALA A 215 -11.98 4.43 -1.87
C ALA A 215 -12.04 5.79 -1.15
N ARG A 216 -13.14 6.55 -1.33
CA ARG A 216 -13.35 7.81 -0.61
C ARG A 216 -13.57 7.59 0.89
N ALA A 217 -14.24 6.51 1.30
CA ALA A 217 -14.37 6.14 2.70
C ALA A 217 -12.99 5.81 3.29
N ALA A 218 -12.18 5.02 2.59
CA ALA A 218 -10.80 4.71 3.00
C ALA A 218 -9.95 5.97 3.18
N ALA A 219 -10.01 6.90 2.24
CA ALA A 219 -9.28 8.17 2.34
C ALA A 219 -9.73 9.01 3.55
N ARG A 220 -11.03 9.05 3.85
CA ARG A 220 -11.57 9.72 5.05
C ARG A 220 -11.13 9.04 6.35
N ASP A 221 -11.04 7.70 6.36
CA ASP A 221 -10.58 6.93 7.53
C ASP A 221 -9.09 7.16 7.82
N GLY A 222 -8.29 7.56 6.82
CA GLY A 222 -6.86 7.85 6.97
C GLY A 222 -5.93 6.95 6.15
N PHE A 223 -6.46 6.04 5.33
CA PHE A 223 -5.64 5.38 4.31
C PHE A 223 -5.14 6.42 3.29
N THR A 224 -3.97 6.15 2.70
CA THR A 224 -3.34 7.07 1.74
C THR A 224 -3.11 6.44 0.37
N GLY A 225 -3.58 5.22 0.19
CA GLY A 225 -3.58 4.50 -1.07
C GLY A 225 -4.45 3.24 -1.00
N LYS A 226 -4.63 2.58 -2.14
CA LYS A 226 -5.45 1.38 -2.27
C LYS A 226 -4.84 0.40 -3.26
N LEU A 227 -4.98 -0.90 -2.97
CA LEU A 227 -4.67 -1.98 -3.88
C LEU A 227 -5.73 -2.06 -5.00
N ALA A 228 -5.28 -2.33 -6.23
CA ALA A 228 -6.12 -2.51 -7.42
C ALA A 228 -5.80 -3.83 -8.11
N ILE A 229 -6.80 -4.44 -8.74
CA ILE A 229 -6.66 -5.70 -9.49
C ILE A 229 -6.95 -5.54 -10.98
N HIS A 230 -7.37 -4.35 -11.41
CA HIS A 230 -7.65 -4.06 -12.81
C HIS A 230 -7.29 -2.61 -13.17
N PRO A 231 -6.69 -2.33 -14.36
CA PRO A 231 -6.33 -0.97 -14.76
C PRO A 231 -7.48 0.04 -14.77
N ALA A 232 -8.73 -0.40 -15.02
CA ALA A 232 -9.90 0.49 -14.98
C ALA A 232 -10.17 1.10 -13.59
N GLN A 233 -9.63 0.52 -12.52
CA GLN A 233 -9.79 1.04 -11.15
C GLN A 233 -8.88 2.24 -10.86
N ILE A 234 -7.80 2.42 -11.63
CA ILE A 234 -6.70 3.33 -11.29
C ILE A 234 -7.13 4.78 -11.23
N ALA A 235 -7.86 5.27 -12.23
CA ALA A 235 -8.31 6.66 -12.27
C ALA A 235 -9.21 7.01 -11.07
N ILE A 236 -10.12 6.10 -10.70
CA ILE A 236 -11.03 6.26 -9.56
C ILE A 236 -10.24 6.31 -8.25
N ILE A 237 -9.30 5.39 -8.06
CA ILE A 237 -8.45 5.33 -6.88
C ILE A 237 -7.59 6.60 -6.79
N ASN A 238 -6.90 6.99 -7.87
CA ASN A 238 -6.07 8.19 -7.89
C ASN A 238 -6.88 9.44 -7.53
N ALA A 239 -8.10 9.57 -8.05
CA ALA A 239 -8.99 10.68 -7.73
C ALA A 239 -9.44 10.66 -6.25
N ALA A 240 -9.76 9.48 -5.70
CA ALA A 240 -10.23 9.36 -4.31
C ALA A 240 -9.14 9.69 -3.28
N PHE A 241 -7.87 9.40 -3.58
CA PHE A 241 -6.73 9.65 -2.68
C PHE A 241 -5.97 10.94 -2.97
N THR A 242 -6.45 11.76 -3.91
CA THR A 242 -5.93 13.11 -4.17
C THR A 242 -6.83 14.13 -3.48
N PRO A 243 -6.31 14.99 -2.59
CA PRO A 243 -7.10 16.03 -1.97
C PRO A 243 -7.70 16.99 -3.00
N SER A 244 -8.94 17.33 -2.82
CA SER A 244 -9.63 18.33 -3.66
C SER A 244 -9.12 19.75 -3.37
N ALA A 245 -9.31 20.68 -4.31
CA ALA A 245 -8.97 22.09 -4.10
C ALA A 245 -9.64 22.69 -2.86
N ALA A 246 -10.88 22.25 -2.55
CA ALA A 246 -11.59 22.71 -1.35
C ALA A 246 -10.96 22.19 -0.05
N GLU A 247 -10.51 20.93 -0.02
CA GLU A 247 -9.80 20.34 1.13
C GLU A 247 -8.44 21.02 1.31
N ILE A 248 -7.71 21.29 0.23
CA ILE A 248 -6.43 22.01 0.26
C ILE A 248 -6.64 23.42 0.83
N ALA A 249 -7.56 24.19 0.28
CA ALA A 249 -7.85 25.56 0.75
C ALA A 249 -8.28 25.59 2.23
N HIS A 250 -9.08 24.60 2.67
CA HIS A 250 -9.46 24.48 4.08
C HIS A 250 -8.25 24.14 4.97
N ALA A 251 -7.37 23.26 4.54
CA ALA A 251 -6.14 22.90 5.26
C ALA A 251 -5.18 24.11 5.36
N GLU A 252 -5.00 24.86 4.28
CA GLU A 252 -4.21 26.09 4.26
C GLU A 252 -4.74 27.14 5.25
N ALA A 253 -6.07 27.34 5.30
CA ALA A 253 -6.69 28.25 6.24
C ALA A 253 -6.43 27.86 7.70
N ILE A 254 -6.48 26.56 8.04
CA ILE A 254 -6.18 26.07 9.39
C ILE A 254 -4.71 26.32 9.72
N ILE A 255 -3.79 25.97 8.84
CA ILE A 255 -2.34 26.14 9.04
C ILE A 255 -1.98 27.62 9.20
N ALA A 256 -2.55 28.49 8.34
CA ALA A 256 -2.34 29.94 8.43
C ALA A 256 -2.84 30.53 9.76
N ALA A 257 -4.01 30.09 10.25
CA ALA A 257 -4.56 30.56 11.50
C ALA A 257 -3.67 30.18 12.72
N PHE A 258 -3.18 28.94 12.77
CA PHE A 258 -2.22 28.53 13.81
C PHE A 258 -0.82 29.15 13.63
N GLY A 259 -0.43 29.49 12.41
CA GLY A 259 0.78 30.24 12.12
C GLY A 259 0.72 31.68 12.64
N ALA A 260 -0.45 32.34 12.58
CA ALA A 260 -0.67 33.67 13.11
C ALA A 260 -0.70 33.72 14.65
N ASP A 261 -1.15 32.63 15.30
CA ASP A 261 -1.09 32.47 16.76
C ASP A 261 -0.53 31.08 17.16
N PRO A 262 0.79 30.92 17.17
CA PRO A 262 1.43 29.64 17.50
C PRO A 262 1.17 29.16 18.95
N SER A 263 0.77 30.08 19.84
CA SER A 263 0.50 29.79 21.26
C SER A 263 -0.92 29.26 21.47
N ALA A 264 -1.83 29.44 20.51
CA ALA A 264 -3.20 29.00 20.62
C ALA A 264 -3.32 27.45 20.70
N GLY A 265 -4.05 26.97 21.69
CA GLY A 265 -4.47 25.56 21.77
C GLY A 265 -5.73 25.30 20.94
N VAL A 266 -6.60 26.32 20.80
CA VAL A 266 -7.90 26.27 20.12
C VAL A 266 -8.13 27.60 19.42
N LEU A 267 -8.67 27.54 18.20
CA LEU A 267 -9.06 28.69 17.37
C LEU A 267 -10.49 28.50 16.84
N SER A 268 -11.09 29.56 16.29
CA SER A 268 -12.34 29.49 15.56
C SER A 268 -12.14 29.87 14.11
N ILE A 269 -12.49 28.97 13.18
CA ILE A 269 -12.43 29.21 11.73
C ILE A 269 -13.83 29.00 11.16
N ASN A 270 -14.39 30.03 10.52
CA ASN A 270 -15.74 29.99 9.95
C ASN A 270 -16.82 29.54 10.96
N GLY A 271 -16.70 29.95 12.24
CA GLY A 271 -17.61 29.59 13.31
C GLY A 271 -17.47 28.14 13.83
N ARG A 272 -16.45 27.41 13.41
CA ARG A 272 -16.15 26.07 13.91
C ARG A 272 -14.88 26.10 14.77
N MET A 273 -14.90 25.34 15.85
CA MET A 273 -13.74 25.13 16.72
C MET A 273 -12.72 24.24 16.01
N VAL A 274 -11.45 24.67 16.00
CA VAL A 274 -10.30 23.90 15.53
C VAL A 274 -9.20 23.91 16.60
N ASP A 275 -8.53 22.76 16.78
CA ASP A 275 -7.48 22.55 17.77
C ASP A 275 -6.26 21.89 17.14
N ARG A 276 -5.25 21.51 17.94
CA ARG A 276 -4.02 20.90 17.45
C ARG A 276 -4.20 19.61 16.62
N PRO A 277 -5.12 18.68 16.95
CA PRO A 277 -5.47 17.58 16.06
C PRO A 277 -5.87 18.01 14.64
N HIS A 278 -6.68 19.06 14.51
CA HIS A 278 -7.08 19.59 13.21
C HIS A 278 -5.89 20.18 12.42
N LEU A 279 -4.92 20.81 13.12
CA LEU A 279 -3.69 21.26 12.49
C LEU A 279 -2.87 20.11 11.91
N LEU A 280 -2.73 19.01 12.64
CA LEU A 280 -2.04 17.80 12.15
C LEU A 280 -2.76 17.18 10.94
N GLN A 281 -4.10 17.12 10.98
CA GLN A 281 -4.89 16.68 9.83
C GLN A 281 -4.68 17.57 8.61
N ALA A 282 -4.70 18.90 8.79
CA ALA A 282 -4.47 19.86 7.71
C ALA A 282 -3.07 19.71 7.09
N GLN A 283 -2.05 19.55 7.91
CA GLN A 283 -0.68 19.25 7.43
C GLN A 283 -0.63 17.95 6.62
N GLY A 284 -1.34 16.91 7.08
CA GLY A 284 -1.46 15.64 6.37
C GLY A 284 -2.19 15.77 5.02
N VAL A 285 -3.18 16.65 4.89
CA VAL A 285 -3.85 16.95 3.61
C VAL A 285 -2.86 17.60 2.65
N LEU A 286 -2.15 18.65 3.07
CA LEU A 286 -1.18 19.33 2.20
C LEU A 286 -0.01 18.42 1.79
N ALA A 287 0.44 17.53 2.69
CA ALA A 287 1.48 16.56 2.36
C ALA A 287 1.07 15.58 1.25
N ARG A 288 -0.23 15.42 0.96
CA ARG A 288 -0.75 14.57 -0.11
C ARG A 288 -1.23 15.36 -1.35
N ALA A 289 -1.23 16.70 -1.27
CA ALA A 289 -1.54 17.54 -2.41
C ALA A 289 -0.50 17.30 -3.52
N ARG A 290 -0.97 17.10 -4.75
CA ARG A 290 -0.14 16.94 -5.96
C ARG A 290 -0.40 18.11 -6.88
N GLU A 291 0.64 18.63 -7.49
CA GLU A 291 0.56 19.67 -8.54
C GLU A 291 -0.07 19.12 -9.82
#